data_38262897ce5930e5fd7134d30f26ab41
#
_entry.id   38262897ce5930e5fd7134d30f26ab41
#
_cell.length_a   1.000
_cell.length_b   1.000
_cell.length_c   1.000
_cell.angle_alpha   90.00
_cell.angle_beta   90.00
_cell.angle_gamma   90.00
#
_symmetry.space_group_name_H-M   'P 1'
#
loop_
_entity.id
_entity.type
_entity.pdbx_description
1 polymer ?
#
loop_
_entity_poly.entity_id
_entity_poly.type
_entity_poly.pdbx_seq_one_letter_code
_entity_poly.pdbx_strand_id
1 'polypeptide(L)'
;MVRAIVSLVSSGTELLIYRGEGAGELGLETCEGSFKFPVKYAYQVVGEVVAAGPGSSYAPGQIVFARHPHQSLFTMNSESALITGVPHEMDPDRAVFVNLTAVALTTQLDVPVRFGDCVVVFGQGTVGSLAAQLARRTAGTVVAVDPLPGRRERALSWGADLAVAPDDAAEAVAAASSGRGADIAIEASGTGAALQAAINVTGQEGTIVAVSFFGNKVIPLVLAPEFHYRRQRIISSQVSTLGAGLQPRWSLGRRDRVAFSLLAEDWLQTPVTHRLPFAAAPEAYRLLDRHPDEAIGVLLDYRE
;
A
#
# COMPACT_ATOMS: atom_id res chain seq x y z
N MET A 1 -13.18 24.04 0.60
CA MET A 1 -12.10 24.20 -0.41
C MET A 1 -10.77 23.89 0.24
N VAL A 2 -9.95 23.09 -0.42
CA VAL A 2 -8.64 22.61 0.09
C VAL A 2 -7.56 23.04 -0.88
N ARG A 3 -6.49 23.63 -0.37
CA ARG A 3 -5.24 23.90 -1.07
C ARG A 3 -4.27 22.77 -0.78
N ALA A 4 -3.79 22.06 -1.80
CA ALA A 4 -2.83 20.99 -1.62
C ALA A 4 -1.50 21.52 -1.06
N ILE A 5 -0.88 20.73 -0.19
CA ILE A 5 0.47 20.91 0.34
C ILE A 5 1.40 19.89 -0.29
N VAL A 6 1.01 18.63 -0.25
CA VAL A 6 1.78 17.50 -0.79
C VAL A 6 0.84 16.42 -1.27
N SER A 7 1.22 15.71 -2.31
CA SER A 7 0.57 14.47 -2.72
C SER A 7 1.60 13.39 -3.02
N LEU A 8 1.21 12.12 -2.89
CA LEU A 8 2.07 10.96 -3.12
C LEU A 8 1.62 10.23 -4.37
N VAL A 9 2.52 10.03 -5.32
CA VAL A 9 2.25 9.21 -6.51
C VAL A 9 2.30 7.73 -6.11
N SER A 10 1.21 7.01 -6.37
CA SER A 10 1.14 5.57 -6.12
C SER A 10 1.87 4.79 -7.20
N SER A 11 3.03 4.23 -6.85
CA SER A 11 3.85 3.41 -7.76
C SER A 11 3.19 2.08 -8.19
N GLY A 12 2.07 1.71 -7.61
CA GLY A 12 1.26 0.56 -8.03
C GLY A 12 0.14 0.96 -8.99
N THR A 13 -1.02 1.32 -8.42
CA THR A 13 -2.27 1.54 -9.16
C THR A 13 -2.19 2.69 -10.16
N GLU A 14 -1.56 3.81 -9.80
CA GLU A 14 -1.46 4.94 -10.73
C GLU A 14 -0.56 4.62 -11.93
N LEU A 15 0.52 3.85 -11.74
CA LEU A 15 1.35 3.42 -12.87
C LEU A 15 0.63 2.43 -13.79
N LEU A 16 -0.23 1.54 -13.25
CA LEU A 16 -1.07 0.67 -14.09
C LEU A 16 -1.98 1.52 -14.99
N ILE A 17 -2.59 2.56 -14.44
CA ILE A 17 -3.43 3.49 -15.20
C ILE A 17 -2.59 4.28 -16.21
N TYR A 18 -1.45 4.83 -15.78
CA TYR A 18 -0.52 5.57 -16.65
C TYR A 18 -0.06 4.74 -17.87
N ARG A 19 0.14 3.43 -17.68
CA ARG A 19 0.51 2.47 -18.75
C ARG A 19 -0.68 2.00 -19.60
N GLY A 20 -1.92 2.37 -19.23
CA GLY A 20 -3.13 1.84 -19.87
C GLY A 20 -3.47 0.41 -19.46
N GLU A 21 -2.86 -0.12 -18.39
CA GLU A 21 -3.09 -1.44 -17.84
C GLU A 21 -4.14 -1.46 -16.72
N GLY A 22 -4.82 -0.34 -16.52
CA GLY A 22 -5.90 -0.20 -15.54
C GLY A 22 -7.18 -0.92 -15.95
N ALA A 23 -8.17 -0.91 -15.05
CA ALA A 23 -9.44 -1.63 -15.21
C ALA A 23 -10.51 -0.85 -16.01
N GLY A 24 -10.13 0.02 -16.94
CA GLY A 24 -11.06 0.86 -17.69
C GLY A 24 -12.15 0.10 -18.46
N GLU A 25 -11.85 -1.10 -18.94
CA GLU A 25 -12.81 -1.98 -19.62
C GLU A 25 -13.77 -2.68 -18.65
N LEU A 26 -13.43 -2.76 -17.37
CA LEU A 26 -14.30 -3.35 -16.34
C LEU A 26 -15.37 -2.38 -15.83
N GLY A 27 -15.46 -1.17 -16.38
CA GLY A 27 -16.48 -0.19 -16.01
C GLY A 27 -16.32 0.36 -14.58
N LEU A 28 -15.16 0.23 -13.96
CA LEU A 28 -14.89 0.80 -12.65
C LEU A 28 -14.88 2.33 -12.75
N GLU A 29 -15.54 2.95 -11.79
CA GLU A 29 -15.64 4.40 -11.67
C GLU A 29 -14.59 4.94 -10.71
N THR A 30 -14.09 6.13 -10.97
CA THR A 30 -13.28 6.94 -10.06
C THR A 30 -14.15 8.06 -9.46
N CYS A 31 -13.60 8.80 -8.50
CA CYS A 31 -14.28 9.99 -7.97
C CYS A 31 -14.51 11.09 -9.04
N GLU A 32 -13.81 11.02 -10.19
CA GLU A 32 -13.87 11.97 -11.31
C GLU A 32 -14.35 11.32 -12.61
N GLY A 33 -14.88 10.11 -12.58
CA GLY A 33 -15.35 9.36 -13.75
C GLY A 33 -14.76 8.00 -13.93
N SER A 34 -14.62 7.52 -15.16
CA SER A 34 -14.10 6.19 -15.47
C SER A 34 -12.59 6.15 -15.67
N PHE A 35 -11.97 4.96 -15.65
CA PHE A 35 -10.55 4.75 -15.97
C PHE A 35 -10.18 4.94 -17.45
N LYS A 36 -11.09 5.43 -18.29
CA LYS A 36 -10.81 5.73 -19.71
C LYS A 36 -10.09 7.07 -19.85
N PHE A 37 -9.10 7.13 -20.74
CA PHE A 37 -8.36 8.36 -21.02
C PHE A 37 -9.22 9.38 -21.80
N PRO A 38 -9.10 10.68 -21.49
CA PRO A 38 -8.28 11.27 -20.43
C PRO A 38 -8.89 11.00 -19.04
N VAL A 39 -8.06 10.68 -18.05
CA VAL A 39 -8.50 10.36 -16.68
C VAL A 39 -7.77 11.22 -15.68
N LYS A 40 -8.49 11.78 -14.71
CA LYS A 40 -7.93 12.30 -13.48
C LYS A 40 -7.94 11.20 -12.44
N TYR A 41 -6.77 10.75 -12.00
CA TYR A 41 -6.65 9.73 -10.99
C TYR A 41 -5.53 10.07 -10.02
N ALA A 42 -5.72 9.78 -8.81
CA ALA A 42 -4.87 9.69 -7.64
C ALA A 42 -5.79 9.65 -6.42
N TYR A 43 -5.23 9.41 -5.25
CA TYR A 43 -6.04 9.25 -4.05
C TYR A 43 -5.25 9.57 -2.78
N GLN A 44 -4.24 10.41 -2.87
CA GLN A 44 -3.33 10.70 -1.74
C GLN A 44 -2.85 12.15 -1.79
N VAL A 45 -3.67 13.05 -1.24
CA VAL A 45 -3.36 14.47 -1.13
C VAL A 45 -3.52 14.92 0.32
N VAL A 46 -2.54 15.64 0.84
CA VAL A 46 -2.65 16.40 2.09
C VAL A 46 -2.71 17.88 1.74
N GLY A 47 -3.64 18.60 2.33
CA GLY A 47 -3.82 20.02 2.07
C GLY A 47 -4.42 20.78 3.25
N GLU A 48 -4.42 22.09 3.14
CA GLU A 48 -5.02 23.02 4.07
C GLU A 48 -6.42 23.41 3.63
N VAL A 49 -7.37 23.41 4.52
CA VAL A 49 -8.69 23.97 4.28
C VAL A 49 -8.56 25.50 4.21
N VAL A 50 -8.79 26.07 3.04
CA VAL A 50 -8.68 27.54 2.82
C VAL A 50 -10.04 28.25 2.85
N ALA A 51 -11.13 27.51 2.64
CA ALA A 51 -12.49 28.00 2.80
C ALA A 51 -13.43 26.86 3.18
N ALA A 52 -14.38 27.13 4.04
CA ALA A 52 -15.41 26.19 4.51
C ALA A 52 -16.80 26.79 4.25
N GLY A 53 -17.72 25.97 3.75
CA GLY A 53 -19.14 26.31 3.64
C GLY A 53 -19.86 26.19 5.00
N PRO A 54 -21.11 26.69 5.07
CA PRO A 54 -21.94 26.51 6.26
C PRO A 54 -22.11 25.02 6.61
N GLY A 55 -21.93 24.67 7.88
CA GLY A 55 -22.08 23.28 8.36
C GLY A 55 -20.89 22.36 8.05
N SER A 56 -19.78 22.89 7.55
CA SER A 56 -18.57 22.08 7.31
C SER A 56 -18.01 21.53 8.61
N SER A 57 -17.62 20.25 8.60
CA SER A 57 -16.89 19.59 9.69
C SER A 57 -15.46 20.08 9.86
N TYR A 58 -14.94 20.87 8.90
CA TYR A 58 -13.58 21.40 8.91
C TYR A 58 -13.58 22.93 8.86
N ALA A 59 -12.67 23.56 9.59
CA ALA A 59 -12.45 25.00 9.60
C ALA A 59 -11.25 25.41 8.74
N PRO A 60 -11.20 26.65 8.21
CA PRO A 60 -10.00 27.18 7.56
C PRO A 60 -8.77 27.06 8.47
N GLY A 61 -7.61 26.71 7.87
CA GLY A 61 -6.35 26.42 8.57
C GLY A 61 -6.19 24.96 8.99
N GLN A 62 -7.24 24.14 9.01
CA GLN A 62 -7.10 22.72 9.32
C GLN A 62 -6.42 21.95 8.18
N ILE A 63 -5.52 21.05 8.57
CA ILE A 63 -4.87 20.12 7.63
C ILE A 63 -5.74 18.88 7.49
N VAL A 64 -5.97 18.47 6.24
CA VAL A 64 -6.78 17.32 5.89
C VAL A 64 -6.03 16.41 4.91
N PHE A 65 -6.26 15.12 5.03
CA PHE A 65 -5.95 14.13 3.99
C PHE A 65 -7.20 13.91 3.13
N ALA A 66 -7.02 13.89 1.83
CA ALA A 66 -8.09 13.65 0.87
C ALA A 66 -7.72 12.55 -0.13
N ARG A 67 -8.63 11.60 -0.33
CA ARG A 67 -8.59 10.67 -1.46
C ARG A 67 -9.09 11.40 -2.70
N HIS A 68 -8.21 12.18 -3.29
CA HIS A 68 -8.51 13.10 -4.39
C HIS A 68 -7.38 13.03 -5.44
N PRO A 69 -7.67 13.24 -6.75
CA PRO A 69 -6.65 13.39 -7.78
C PRO A 69 -5.64 14.50 -7.47
N HIS A 70 -4.44 14.38 -8.02
CA HIS A 70 -3.40 15.42 -7.91
C HIS A 70 -3.91 16.74 -8.47
N GLN A 71 -4.11 17.73 -7.59
CA GLN A 71 -4.65 19.02 -7.94
C GLN A 71 -4.25 20.06 -6.89
N SER A 72 -3.88 21.28 -7.30
CA SER A 72 -3.41 22.32 -6.39
C SER A 72 -4.51 22.92 -5.52
N LEU A 73 -5.73 23.02 -6.04
CA LEU A 73 -6.89 23.55 -5.34
C LEU A 73 -8.15 22.79 -5.75
N PHE A 74 -8.93 22.29 -4.78
CA PHE A 74 -10.13 21.52 -5.05
C PHE A 74 -11.21 21.73 -3.97
N THR A 75 -12.43 21.29 -4.27
CA THR A 75 -13.54 21.28 -3.33
C THR A 75 -14.00 19.85 -3.08
N MET A 76 -14.38 19.57 -1.83
CA MET A 76 -14.96 18.29 -1.43
C MET A 76 -16.12 18.52 -0.45
N ASN A 77 -17.04 17.56 -0.41
CA ASN A 77 -18.01 17.49 0.66
C ASN A 77 -17.31 17.09 1.97
N SER A 78 -17.47 17.88 3.02
CA SER A 78 -16.84 17.64 4.33
C SER A 78 -17.33 16.36 5.03
N GLU A 79 -18.53 15.87 4.67
CA GLU A 79 -19.10 14.62 5.20
C GLU A 79 -18.67 13.38 4.40
N SER A 80 -17.88 13.55 3.33
CA SER A 80 -17.40 12.44 2.54
C SER A 80 -16.42 11.58 3.32
N ALA A 81 -16.55 10.25 3.19
CA ALA A 81 -15.55 9.31 3.70
C ALA A 81 -14.17 9.40 3.01
N LEU A 82 -14.07 10.21 1.95
CA LEU A 82 -12.84 10.43 1.21
C LEU A 82 -11.95 11.54 1.79
N ILE A 83 -12.42 12.28 2.79
CA ILE A 83 -11.65 13.32 3.49
C ILE A 83 -11.60 13.04 4.99
N THR A 84 -10.46 13.26 5.60
CA THR A 84 -10.28 13.10 7.04
C THR A 84 -9.27 14.11 7.57
N GLY A 85 -9.48 14.60 8.80
CA GLY A 85 -8.54 15.50 9.47
C GLY A 85 -7.22 14.82 9.76
N VAL A 86 -6.13 15.50 9.46
CA VAL A 86 -4.79 15.07 9.86
C VAL A 86 -4.60 15.42 11.34
N PRO A 87 -4.02 14.52 12.17
CA PRO A 87 -3.70 14.83 13.55
C PRO A 87 -2.82 16.10 13.67
N HIS A 88 -3.10 16.89 14.71
CA HIS A 88 -2.31 18.10 14.98
C HIS A 88 -0.82 17.74 15.11
N GLU A 89 0.06 18.57 14.55
CA GLU A 89 1.52 18.41 14.54
C GLU A 89 2.07 17.25 13.68
N MET A 90 1.23 16.45 13.03
CA MET A 90 1.73 15.45 12.10
C MET A 90 2.27 16.10 10.84
N ASP A 91 3.49 15.74 10.46
CA ASP A 91 4.11 16.17 9.20
C ASP A 91 3.24 15.76 8.01
N PRO A 92 2.85 16.69 7.12
CA PRO A 92 2.12 16.38 5.89
C PRO A 92 2.78 15.30 5.02
N ASP A 93 4.11 15.23 5.02
CA ASP A 93 4.87 14.24 4.25
C ASP A 93 4.74 12.82 4.81
N ARG A 94 4.46 12.69 6.10
CA ARG A 94 4.10 11.42 6.72
C ARG A 94 2.60 11.14 6.58
N ALA A 95 1.77 12.15 6.81
CA ALA A 95 0.32 12.04 6.76
C ALA A 95 -0.18 11.56 5.39
N VAL A 96 0.49 11.93 4.29
CA VAL A 96 0.10 11.53 2.93
C VAL A 96 0.15 10.01 2.72
N PHE A 97 0.89 9.26 3.54
CA PHE A 97 0.96 7.79 3.50
C PHE A 97 -0.20 7.09 4.21
N VAL A 98 -1.13 7.82 4.85
CA VAL A 98 -2.20 7.20 5.66
C VAL A 98 -3.01 6.17 4.89
N ASN A 99 -3.31 6.42 3.61
CA ASN A 99 -4.07 5.46 2.81
C ASN A 99 -3.26 4.18 2.52
N LEU A 100 -1.98 4.28 2.17
CA LEU A 100 -1.14 3.11 1.93
C LEU A 100 -0.78 2.36 3.23
N THR A 101 -0.68 3.09 4.35
CA THR A 101 -0.59 2.46 5.68
C THR A 101 -1.89 1.73 6.01
N ALA A 102 -3.06 2.28 5.68
CA ALA A 102 -4.33 1.59 5.82
C ALA A 102 -4.44 0.34 4.93
N VAL A 103 -3.88 0.38 3.70
CA VAL A 103 -3.76 -0.81 2.84
C VAL A 103 -2.92 -1.89 3.53
N ALA A 104 -1.72 -1.54 4.00
CA ALA A 104 -0.83 -2.47 4.70
C ALA A 104 -1.47 -3.00 6.00
N LEU A 105 -2.14 -2.14 6.78
CA LEU A 105 -2.85 -2.54 8.00
C LEU A 105 -4.01 -3.49 7.68
N THR A 106 -4.70 -3.31 6.55
CA THR A 106 -5.80 -4.19 6.15
C THR A 106 -5.34 -5.62 5.96
N THR A 107 -4.13 -5.87 5.47
CA THR A 107 -3.57 -7.23 5.37
C THR A 107 -3.51 -7.94 6.73
N GLN A 108 -3.18 -7.20 7.80
CA GLN A 108 -3.11 -7.72 9.17
C GLN A 108 -4.51 -7.89 9.81
N LEU A 109 -5.48 -7.09 9.37
CA LEU A 109 -6.86 -7.20 9.82
C LEU A 109 -7.58 -8.38 9.16
N ASP A 110 -7.30 -8.62 7.86
CA ASP A 110 -7.90 -9.73 7.10
C ASP A 110 -7.28 -11.07 7.51
N VAL A 111 -5.97 -11.10 7.78
CA VAL A 111 -5.23 -12.28 8.27
C VAL A 111 -4.37 -11.89 9.46
N PRO A 112 -4.89 -12.06 10.68
CA PRO A 112 -4.14 -11.69 11.88
C PRO A 112 -2.84 -12.48 12.01
N VAL A 113 -1.73 -11.77 12.05
CA VAL A 113 -0.39 -12.32 12.34
C VAL A 113 -0.30 -12.65 13.82
N ARG A 114 0.19 -13.82 14.14
CA ARG A 114 0.36 -14.32 15.51
C ARG A 114 1.83 -14.34 15.92
N PHE A 115 2.09 -14.32 17.21
CA PHE A 115 3.43 -14.52 17.73
C PHE A 115 3.97 -15.90 17.29
N GLY A 116 5.14 -15.91 16.68
CA GLY A 116 5.79 -17.12 16.16
C GLY A 116 5.46 -17.44 14.69
N ASP A 117 4.56 -16.71 14.04
CA ASP A 117 4.32 -16.88 12.61
C ASP A 117 5.57 -16.48 11.80
N CYS A 118 5.84 -17.22 10.74
CA CYS A 118 6.76 -16.83 9.66
C CYS A 118 5.96 -16.11 8.59
N VAL A 119 6.25 -14.81 8.40
CA VAL A 119 5.61 -13.96 7.39
C VAL A 119 6.60 -13.67 6.28
N VAL A 120 6.21 -13.92 5.03
CA VAL A 120 7.00 -13.53 3.86
C VAL A 120 6.27 -12.43 3.09
N VAL A 121 6.98 -11.38 2.67
CA VAL A 121 6.40 -10.24 1.93
C VAL A 121 7.12 -10.10 0.59
N PHE A 122 6.39 -10.39 -0.49
CA PHE A 122 6.86 -10.26 -1.86
C PHE A 122 6.60 -8.84 -2.41
N GLY A 123 7.68 -8.16 -2.80
CA GLY A 123 7.68 -6.77 -3.23
C GLY A 123 7.87 -5.81 -2.06
N GLN A 124 8.99 -5.05 -2.10
CA GLN A 124 9.35 -4.04 -1.10
C GLN A 124 9.16 -2.62 -1.67
N GLY A 125 8.08 -2.43 -2.43
CA GLY A 125 7.55 -1.12 -2.77
C GLY A 125 6.88 -0.45 -1.57
N THR A 126 6.10 0.61 -1.79
CA THR A 126 5.49 1.37 -0.69
C THR A 126 4.59 0.51 0.20
N VAL A 127 3.69 -0.27 -0.38
CA VAL A 127 2.77 -1.11 0.41
C VAL A 127 3.49 -2.26 1.09
N GLY A 128 4.36 -2.98 0.36
CA GLY A 128 5.04 -4.14 0.90
C GLY A 128 6.00 -3.79 2.04
N SER A 129 6.74 -2.67 1.93
CA SER A 129 7.62 -2.21 2.99
C SER A 129 6.85 -1.79 4.26
N LEU A 130 5.68 -1.16 4.11
CA LEU A 130 4.80 -0.86 5.25
C LEU A 130 4.23 -2.14 5.86
N ALA A 131 3.79 -3.11 5.03
CA ALA A 131 3.24 -4.38 5.50
C ALA A 131 4.30 -5.21 6.25
N ALA A 132 5.55 -5.24 5.76
CA ALA A 132 6.66 -5.92 6.43
C ALA A 132 6.95 -5.32 7.82
N GLN A 133 7.01 -4.00 7.93
CA GLN A 133 7.21 -3.31 9.21
C GLN A 133 6.07 -3.58 10.19
N LEU A 134 4.81 -3.57 9.72
CA LEU A 134 3.66 -3.89 10.56
C LEU A 134 3.71 -5.37 11.01
N ALA A 135 3.98 -6.31 10.10
CA ALA A 135 4.09 -7.72 10.43
C ALA A 135 5.18 -7.97 11.47
N ARG A 136 6.31 -7.25 11.39
CA ARG A 136 7.43 -7.39 12.34
C ARG A 136 7.05 -7.08 13.79
N ARG A 137 5.95 -6.39 14.03
CA ARG A 137 5.47 -6.08 15.41
C ARG A 137 4.85 -7.28 16.13
N THR A 138 4.44 -8.29 15.37
CA THR A 138 3.74 -9.47 15.91
C THR A 138 4.34 -10.80 15.44
N ALA A 139 4.87 -10.89 14.23
CA ALA A 139 5.47 -12.10 13.69
C ALA A 139 6.68 -12.58 14.51
N GLY A 140 6.95 -13.88 14.43
CA GLY A 140 8.20 -14.47 14.90
C GLY A 140 9.35 -14.11 13.97
N THR A 141 9.13 -14.21 12.66
CA THR A 141 10.11 -13.87 11.63
C THR A 141 9.42 -13.21 10.43
N VAL A 142 10.06 -12.19 9.86
CA VAL A 142 9.64 -11.53 8.63
C VAL A 142 10.73 -11.66 7.57
N VAL A 143 10.37 -12.27 6.44
CA VAL A 143 11.23 -12.41 5.25
C VAL A 143 10.74 -11.44 4.19
N ALA A 144 11.56 -10.47 3.81
CA ALA A 144 11.30 -9.54 2.72
C ALA A 144 11.88 -10.09 1.41
N VAL A 145 11.10 -10.05 0.32
CA VAL A 145 11.55 -10.53 -0.99
C VAL A 145 11.39 -9.41 -2.02
N ASP A 146 12.50 -9.02 -2.67
CA ASP A 146 12.47 -8.04 -3.77
C ASP A 146 13.66 -8.27 -4.71
N PRO A 147 13.51 -8.14 -6.04
CA PRO A 147 14.61 -8.29 -6.98
C PRO A 147 15.67 -7.19 -6.81
N LEU A 148 15.32 -6.00 -6.34
CA LEU A 148 16.19 -4.82 -6.27
C LEU A 148 16.99 -4.79 -4.97
N PRO A 149 18.35 -4.79 -5.03
CA PRO A 149 19.21 -4.80 -3.83
C PRO A 149 18.90 -3.66 -2.85
N GLY A 150 18.79 -2.43 -3.35
CA GLY A 150 18.52 -1.26 -2.49
C GLY A 150 17.19 -1.34 -1.73
N ARG A 151 16.18 -2.06 -2.27
CA ARG A 151 14.94 -2.33 -1.56
C ARG A 151 15.11 -3.36 -0.46
N ARG A 152 15.93 -4.40 -0.69
CA ARG A 152 16.27 -5.39 0.32
C ARG A 152 17.06 -4.79 1.48
N GLU A 153 18.06 -3.96 1.18
CA GLU A 153 18.84 -3.23 2.19
C GLU A 153 17.94 -2.36 3.07
N ARG A 154 16.99 -1.64 2.45
CA ARG A 154 16.01 -0.84 3.16
C ARG A 154 15.09 -1.69 4.03
N ALA A 155 14.62 -2.84 3.53
CA ALA A 155 13.77 -3.74 4.32
C ALA A 155 14.49 -4.23 5.57
N LEU A 156 15.78 -4.60 5.48
CA LEU A 156 16.60 -4.97 6.64
C LEU A 156 16.75 -3.79 7.62
N SER A 157 17.06 -2.59 7.11
CA SER A 157 17.21 -1.40 7.97
C SER A 157 15.91 -1.02 8.69
N TRP A 158 14.76 -1.43 8.17
CA TRP A 158 13.43 -1.20 8.75
C TRP A 158 12.88 -2.38 9.53
N GLY A 159 13.73 -3.36 9.83
CA GLY A 159 13.47 -4.41 10.80
C GLY A 159 12.98 -5.75 10.24
N ALA A 160 13.02 -5.98 8.92
CA ALA A 160 12.87 -7.33 8.40
C ALA A 160 14.03 -8.21 8.93
N ASP A 161 13.75 -9.46 9.31
CA ASP A 161 14.76 -10.38 9.83
C ASP A 161 15.66 -10.90 8.70
N LEU A 162 15.09 -11.09 7.52
CA LEU A 162 15.78 -11.50 6.29
C LEU A 162 15.28 -10.67 5.10
N ALA A 163 16.17 -10.40 4.15
CA ALA A 163 15.79 -9.80 2.88
C ALA A 163 16.56 -10.45 1.74
N VAL A 164 15.85 -11.10 0.81
CA VAL A 164 16.43 -11.96 -0.21
C VAL A 164 15.91 -11.64 -1.60
N ALA A 165 16.66 -12.09 -2.63
CA ALA A 165 16.19 -12.09 -4.00
C ALA A 165 15.07 -13.14 -4.20
N PRO A 166 14.22 -13.01 -5.24
CA PRO A 166 13.14 -13.96 -5.50
C PRO A 166 13.60 -15.42 -5.60
N ASP A 167 14.76 -15.67 -6.19
CA ASP A 167 15.29 -17.03 -6.38
C ASP A 167 15.70 -17.69 -5.04
N ASP A 168 16.06 -16.89 -4.04
CA ASP A 168 16.49 -17.35 -2.71
C ASP A 168 15.30 -17.49 -1.74
N ALA A 169 14.09 -17.08 -2.13
CA ALA A 169 12.93 -16.99 -1.23
C ALA A 169 12.55 -18.34 -0.61
N ALA A 170 12.62 -19.42 -1.39
CA ALA A 170 12.24 -20.75 -0.91
C ALA A 170 13.20 -21.24 0.19
N GLU A 171 14.49 -21.07 0.00
CA GLU A 171 15.51 -21.46 1.00
C GLU A 171 15.39 -20.59 2.26
N ALA A 172 15.27 -19.27 2.09
CA ALA A 172 15.14 -18.34 3.20
C ALA A 172 13.90 -18.62 4.07
N VAL A 173 12.74 -18.86 3.44
CA VAL A 173 11.50 -19.19 4.15
C VAL A 173 11.61 -20.57 4.82
N ALA A 174 12.21 -21.57 4.17
CA ALA A 174 12.41 -22.88 4.77
C ALA A 174 13.30 -22.78 6.04
N ALA A 175 14.40 -22.04 5.95
CA ALA A 175 15.28 -21.78 7.10
C ALA A 175 14.55 -21.04 8.22
N ALA A 176 13.85 -19.94 7.92
CA ALA A 176 13.12 -19.12 8.87
C ALA A 176 11.97 -19.86 9.57
N SER A 177 11.35 -20.84 8.91
CA SER A 177 10.20 -21.59 9.41
C SER A 177 10.55 -23.00 9.90
N SER A 178 11.83 -23.38 9.96
CA SER A 178 12.26 -24.76 10.25
C SER A 178 11.61 -25.80 9.32
N GLY A 179 11.54 -25.49 8.04
CA GLY A 179 10.98 -26.34 6.98
C GLY A 179 9.45 -26.37 6.88
N ARG A 180 8.71 -25.64 7.73
CA ARG A 180 7.23 -25.63 7.71
C ARG A 180 6.63 -24.83 6.54
N GLY A 181 7.40 -23.92 5.95
CA GLY A 181 6.92 -22.89 5.04
C GLY A 181 6.34 -21.68 5.79
N ALA A 182 6.00 -20.63 5.06
CA ALA A 182 5.41 -19.41 5.63
C ALA A 182 3.97 -19.67 6.13
N ASP A 183 3.64 -19.13 7.28
CA ASP A 183 2.27 -19.12 7.79
C ASP A 183 1.42 -18.12 7.00
N ILE A 184 2.02 -16.98 6.64
CA ILE A 184 1.39 -15.93 5.85
C ILE A 184 2.37 -15.46 4.77
N ALA A 185 1.91 -15.39 3.52
CA ALA A 185 2.62 -14.75 2.43
C ALA A 185 1.83 -13.52 1.94
N ILE A 186 2.44 -12.35 1.95
CA ILE A 186 1.83 -11.10 1.46
C ILE A 186 2.39 -10.81 0.07
N GLU A 187 1.53 -10.79 -0.95
CA GLU A 187 1.89 -10.41 -2.31
C GLU A 187 1.58 -8.92 -2.52
N ALA A 188 2.63 -8.11 -2.65
CA ALA A 188 2.58 -6.65 -2.79
C ALA A 188 3.38 -6.13 -4.00
N SER A 189 3.75 -7.02 -4.95
CA SER A 189 4.51 -6.66 -6.14
C SER A 189 3.64 -6.43 -7.38
N GLY A 190 2.43 -7.03 -7.42
CA GLY A 190 1.54 -7.01 -8.58
C GLY A 190 2.02 -7.86 -9.76
N THR A 191 2.84 -8.90 -9.49
CA THR A 191 3.35 -9.81 -10.53
C THR A 191 2.86 -11.23 -10.31
N GLY A 192 2.54 -11.93 -11.43
CA GLY A 192 2.16 -13.33 -11.37
C GLY A 192 3.29 -14.22 -10.84
N ALA A 193 4.54 -13.87 -11.13
CA ALA A 193 5.71 -14.60 -10.64
C ALA A 193 5.80 -14.57 -9.10
N ALA A 194 5.57 -13.40 -8.50
CA ALA A 194 5.59 -13.27 -7.04
C ALA A 194 4.39 -13.99 -6.39
N LEU A 195 3.21 -13.95 -7.00
CA LEU A 195 2.05 -14.70 -6.50
C LEU A 195 2.31 -16.21 -6.57
N GLN A 196 2.93 -16.71 -7.66
CA GLN A 196 3.34 -18.11 -7.76
C GLN A 196 4.40 -18.47 -6.71
N ALA A 197 5.40 -17.61 -6.52
CA ALA A 197 6.42 -17.83 -5.49
C ALA A 197 5.80 -17.86 -4.09
N ALA A 198 4.82 -16.99 -3.82
CA ALA A 198 4.07 -17.00 -2.56
C ALA A 198 3.36 -18.36 -2.33
N ILE A 199 2.73 -18.92 -3.36
CA ILE A 199 2.13 -20.27 -3.29
C ILE A 199 3.19 -21.32 -2.95
N ASN A 200 4.34 -21.27 -3.62
CA ASN A 200 5.39 -22.28 -3.47
C ASN A 200 5.99 -22.33 -2.06
N VAL A 201 6.11 -21.17 -1.39
CA VAL A 201 6.76 -21.07 -0.08
C VAL A 201 5.79 -21.11 1.10
N THR A 202 4.49 -20.95 0.86
CA THR A 202 3.47 -21.00 1.93
C THR A 202 3.29 -22.43 2.44
N GLY A 203 3.25 -22.59 3.75
CA GLY A 203 3.14 -23.86 4.43
C GLY A 203 1.73 -24.45 4.45
N GLN A 204 1.56 -25.52 5.25
CA GLN A 204 0.30 -26.21 5.47
C GLN A 204 -0.75 -25.27 6.08
N GLU A 205 -1.97 -25.21 5.52
CA GLU A 205 -3.08 -24.32 5.94
C GLU A 205 -2.72 -22.83 5.94
N GLY A 206 -1.55 -22.45 5.37
CA GLY A 206 -1.09 -21.07 5.32
C GLY A 206 -1.93 -20.21 4.35
N THR A 207 -1.81 -18.90 4.49
CA THR A 207 -2.63 -17.96 3.73
C THR A 207 -1.78 -17.02 2.88
N ILE A 208 -2.09 -16.93 1.60
CA ILE A 208 -1.53 -15.93 0.68
C ILE A 208 -2.48 -14.73 0.63
N VAL A 209 -1.99 -13.56 0.98
CA VAL A 209 -2.72 -12.29 0.98
C VAL A 209 -2.34 -11.51 -0.27
N ALA A 210 -3.19 -11.50 -1.27
CA ALA A 210 -3.02 -10.70 -2.47
C ALA A 210 -3.50 -9.26 -2.18
N VAL A 211 -2.56 -8.35 -1.93
CA VAL A 211 -2.87 -6.94 -1.66
C VAL A 211 -2.72 -6.08 -2.93
N SER A 212 -2.04 -6.61 -3.92
CA SER A 212 -1.82 -5.92 -5.20
C SER A 212 -3.11 -5.82 -6.02
N PHE A 213 -3.26 -4.70 -6.71
CA PHE A 213 -4.23 -4.54 -7.78
C PHE A 213 -3.57 -4.96 -9.11
N PHE A 214 -3.99 -6.08 -9.69
CA PHE A 214 -3.40 -6.63 -10.91
C PHE A 214 -3.91 -5.96 -12.19
N GLY A 215 -4.93 -5.12 -12.10
CA GLY A 215 -5.56 -4.51 -13.27
C GLY A 215 -6.27 -5.56 -14.13
N ASN A 216 -6.08 -5.49 -15.44
CA ASN A 216 -6.64 -6.43 -16.43
C ASN A 216 -5.70 -7.59 -16.80
N LYS A 217 -4.63 -7.81 -16.02
CA LYS A 217 -3.62 -8.84 -16.28
C LYS A 217 -4.19 -10.25 -16.06
N VAL A 218 -3.99 -11.13 -17.02
CA VAL A 218 -4.22 -12.58 -16.84
C VAL A 218 -3.01 -13.17 -16.11
N ILE A 219 -3.26 -13.80 -14.97
CA ILE A 219 -2.21 -14.41 -14.14
C ILE A 219 -2.33 -15.94 -14.21
N PRO A 220 -1.47 -16.62 -14.97
CA PRO A 220 -1.42 -18.07 -14.95
C PRO A 220 -0.74 -18.56 -13.66
N LEU A 221 -1.37 -19.51 -12.97
CA LEU A 221 -0.85 -20.10 -11.73
C LEU A 221 -0.80 -21.62 -11.83
N VAL A 222 0.26 -22.20 -11.29
CA VAL A 222 0.39 -23.64 -11.04
C VAL A 222 -0.06 -23.91 -9.61
N LEU A 223 -1.22 -24.56 -9.47
CA LEU A 223 -1.84 -24.77 -8.16
C LEU A 223 -1.50 -26.13 -7.53
N ALA A 224 -1.01 -27.10 -8.31
CA ALA A 224 -0.61 -28.40 -7.80
C ALA A 224 0.93 -28.58 -7.90
N PRO A 225 1.56 -29.26 -6.93
CA PRO A 225 0.93 -29.87 -5.75
C PRO A 225 0.70 -28.93 -4.57
N GLU A 226 1.44 -27.81 -4.47
CA GLU A 226 1.58 -27.00 -3.24
C GLU A 226 0.22 -26.49 -2.73
N PHE A 227 -0.47 -25.69 -3.53
CA PHE A 227 -1.74 -25.09 -3.11
C PHE A 227 -2.76 -26.16 -2.69
N HIS A 228 -2.89 -27.22 -3.49
CA HIS A 228 -3.91 -28.24 -3.27
C HIS A 228 -3.58 -29.11 -2.03
N TYR A 229 -2.38 -29.71 -1.99
CA TYR A 229 -2.04 -30.64 -0.90
C TYR A 229 -1.78 -29.93 0.43
N ARG A 230 -1.27 -28.70 0.41
CA ARG A 230 -1.06 -27.92 1.62
C ARG A 230 -2.33 -27.19 2.09
N ARG A 231 -3.47 -27.34 1.39
CA ARG A 231 -4.75 -26.71 1.75
C ARG A 231 -4.63 -25.21 1.98
N GLN A 232 -3.82 -24.55 1.16
CA GLN A 232 -3.57 -23.12 1.26
C GLN A 232 -4.82 -22.30 0.91
N ARG A 233 -4.83 -21.04 1.35
CA ARG A 233 -5.86 -20.05 0.99
C ARG A 233 -5.21 -18.90 0.25
N ILE A 234 -5.85 -18.41 -0.79
CA ILE A 234 -5.52 -17.13 -1.42
C ILE A 234 -6.70 -16.21 -1.14
N ILE A 235 -6.42 -15.09 -0.49
CA ILE A 235 -7.43 -14.08 -0.21
C ILE A 235 -7.06 -12.74 -0.84
N SER A 236 -8.06 -11.99 -1.24
CA SER A 236 -7.93 -10.61 -1.67
C SER A 236 -8.00 -9.69 -0.45
N SER A 237 -7.02 -8.81 -0.28
CA SER A 237 -7.05 -7.77 0.75
C SER A 237 -7.28 -6.42 0.11
N GLN A 238 -8.45 -5.82 0.36
CA GLN A 238 -8.90 -4.62 -0.35
C GLN A 238 -9.32 -3.52 0.64
N VAL A 239 -8.73 -2.32 0.44
CA VAL A 239 -8.79 -1.20 1.40
C VAL A 239 -10.15 -0.48 1.47
N SER A 240 -10.98 -0.54 0.42
CA SER A 240 -12.25 0.22 0.38
C SER A 240 -13.34 -0.36 1.28
N THR A 241 -13.20 -1.64 1.67
CA THR A 241 -14.14 -2.34 2.54
C THR A 241 -13.41 -3.07 3.66
N LEU A 242 -14.14 -3.52 4.66
CA LEU A 242 -13.62 -4.38 5.72
C LEU A 242 -14.32 -5.72 5.66
N GLY A 243 -13.57 -6.79 5.90
CA GLY A 243 -14.11 -8.14 5.99
C GLY A 243 -15.26 -8.23 7.01
N ALA A 244 -16.29 -9.01 6.70
CA ALA A 244 -17.49 -9.13 7.56
C ALA A 244 -17.14 -9.56 9.00
N GLY A 245 -16.11 -10.37 9.19
CA GLY A 245 -15.65 -10.81 10.51
C GLY A 245 -15.09 -9.70 11.40
N LEU A 246 -14.77 -8.53 10.83
CA LEU A 246 -14.28 -7.38 11.58
C LEU A 246 -15.44 -6.52 12.15
N GLN A 247 -16.59 -6.56 11.51
CA GLN A 247 -17.77 -5.82 11.96
C GLN A 247 -18.43 -6.48 13.20
N PRO A 248 -19.01 -5.72 14.11
CA PRO A 248 -19.09 -4.25 14.15
C PRO A 248 -17.89 -3.55 14.82
N ARG A 249 -16.85 -4.28 15.22
CA ARG A 249 -15.72 -3.73 15.99
C ARG A 249 -14.86 -2.73 15.21
N TRP A 250 -14.80 -2.85 13.90
CA TRP A 250 -14.01 -2.01 13.01
C TRP A 250 -14.89 -1.23 12.04
N SER A 251 -14.44 -0.02 11.73
CA SER A 251 -14.95 0.83 10.65
C SER A 251 -13.77 1.39 9.86
N LEU A 252 -14.01 1.89 8.64
CA LEU A 252 -12.97 2.57 7.84
C LEU A 252 -12.37 3.75 8.61
N GLY A 253 -13.20 4.55 9.27
CA GLY A 253 -12.69 5.67 10.08
C GLY A 253 -11.86 5.23 11.29
N ARG A 254 -12.16 4.08 11.94
CA ARG A 254 -11.30 3.51 12.98
C ARG A 254 -9.96 3.07 12.41
N ARG A 255 -9.96 2.39 11.27
CA ARG A 255 -8.74 1.94 10.59
C ARG A 255 -7.85 3.12 10.22
N ASP A 256 -8.42 4.17 9.63
CA ASP A 256 -7.67 5.36 9.24
C ASP A 256 -7.07 6.08 10.46
N ARG A 257 -7.80 6.17 11.59
CA ARG A 257 -7.23 6.69 12.85
C ARG A 257 -6.05 5.84 13.34
N VAL A 258 -6.16 4.51 13.27
CA VAL A 258 -5.05 3.61 13.63
C VAL A 258 -3.87 3.80 12.67
N ALA A 259 -4.12 3.96 11.37
CA ALA A 259 -3.06 4.23 10.39
C ALA A 259 -2.32 5.55 10.69
N PHE A 260 -3.02 6.61 11.09
CA PHE A 260 -2.39 7.84 11.56
C PHE A 260 -1.57 7.63 12.84
N SER A 261 -2.11 6.89 13.81
CA SER A 261 -1.36 6.59 15.05
C SER A 261 -0.07 5.82 14.76
N LEU A 262 -0.12 4.87 13.83
CA LEU A 262 1.06 4.12 13.39
C LEU A 262 2.08 5.01 12.68
N LEU A 263 1.62 5.94 11.83
CA LEU A 263 2.48 6.91 11.17
C LEU A 263 3.12 7.91 12.13
N ALA A 264 2.57 8.12 13.31
CA ALA A 264 3.19 8.96 14.35
C ALA A 264 4.37 8.25 15.04
N GLU A 265 4.46 6.92 14.93
CA GLU A 265 5.52 6.13 15.55
C GLU A 265 6.83 6.20 14.75
N ASP A 266 7.95 6.41 15.42
CA ASP A 266 9.27 6.52 14.78
C ASP A 266 9.72 5.23 14.09
N TRP A 267 9.24 4.07 14.55
CA TRP A 267 9.60 2.79 13.95
C TRP A 267 8.94 2.52 12.59
N LEU A 268 7.80 3.16 12.30
CA LEU A 268 7.16 3.00 10.98
C LEU A 268 7.76 4.01 10.00
N GLN A 269 8.66 3.56 9.18
CA GLN A 269 9.35 4.38 8.19
C GLN A 269 8.53 4.47 6.88
N THR A 270 8.48 5.65 6.30
CA THR A 270 7.83 5.89 5.00
C THR A 270 8.87 5.96 3.88
N PRO A 271 8.66 5.27 2.75
CA PRO A 271 9.68 5.14 1.70
C PRO A 271 9.72 6.35 0.75
N VAL A 272 9.90 7.56 1.28
CA VAL A 272 10.09 8.76 0.45
C VAL A 272 11.50 8.72 -0.14
N THR A 273 11.58 8.67 -1.47
CA THR A 273 12.85 8.70 -2.22
C THR A 273 13.05 10.02 -2.96
N HIS A 274 11.98 10.62 -3.45
CA HIS A 274 12.04 11.84 -4.24
C HIS A 274 10.93 12.82 -3.85
N ARG A 275 11.23 14.10 -4.02
CA ARG A 275 10.30 15.21 -3.90
C ARG A 275 10.47 16.08 -5.14
N LEU A 276 9.39 16.28 -5.88
CA LEU A 276 9.36 17.09 -7.09
C LEU A 276 8.26 18.17 -6.95
N PRO A 277 8.44 19.36 -7.55
CA PRO A 277 7.35 20.33 -7.64
C PRO A 277 6.17 19.75 -8.44
N PHE A 278 4.95 20.13 -8.11
CA PHE A 278 3.75 19.62 -8.79
C PHE A 278 3.82 19.84 -10.31
N ALA A 279 4.42 20.93 -10.76
CA ALA A 279 4.61 21.22 -12.19
C ALA A 279 5.46 20.13 -12.90
N ALA A 280 6.30 19.39 -12.17
CA ALA A 280 7.11 18.28 -12.67
C ALA A 280 6.42 16.90 -12.52
N ALA A 281 5.12 16.84 -12.26
CA ALA A 281 4.39 15.57 -12.12
C ALA A 281 4.64 14.57 -13.27
N PRO A 282 4.72 14.96 -14.57
CA PRO A 282 5.06 14.03 -15.65
C PRO A 282 6.43 13.36 -15.46
N GLU A 283 7.38 14.02 -14.81
CA GLU A 283 8.70 13.46 -14.49
C GLU A 283 8.61 12.43 -13.36
N ALA A 284 7.79 12.69 -12.33
CA ALA A 284 7.53 11.76 -11.25
C ALA A 284 7.01 10.39 -11.77
N TYR A 285 6.05 10.42 -12.71
CA TYR A 285 5.54 9.18 -13.33
C TYR A 285 6.62 8.48 -14.17
N ARG A 286 7.40 9.22 -14.96
CA ARG A 286 8.50 8.64 -15.75
C ARG A 286 9.59 8.02 -14.88
N LEU A 287 9.94 8.67 -13.77
CA LEU A 287 10.91 8.18 -12.80
C LEU A 287 10.44 6.84 -12.19
N LEU A 288 9.24 6.80 -11.68
CA LEU A 288 8.65 5.57 -11.10
C LEU A 288 8.51 4.44 -12.12
N ASP A 289 8.23 4.77 -13.40
CA ASP A 289 8.03 3.80 -14.47
C ASP A 289 9.34 3.20 -14.99
N ARG A 290 10.38 4.03 -15.14
CA ARG A 290 11.63 3.66 -15.83
C ARG A 290 12.79 3.39 -14.88
N HIS A 291 12.73 3.92 -13.66
CA HIS A 291 13.79 3.81 -12.65
C HIS A 291 13.24 3.30 -11.30
N PRO A 292 12.59 2.12 -11.30
CA PRO A 292 12.00 1.55 -10.08
C PRO A 292 13.06 1.15 -9.04
N ASP A 293 14.32 1.06 -9.43
CA ASP A 293 15.48 0.85 -8.56
C ASP A 293 15.83 2.10 -7.74
N GLU A 294 15.59 3.29 -8.29
CA GLU A 294 15.87 4.57 -7.64
C GLU A 294 14.67 5.12 -6.88
N ALA A 295 13.44 4.87 -7.38
CA ALA A 295 12.23 5.50 -6.91
C ALA A 295 11.23 4.51 -6.29
N ILE A 296 10.69 4.87 -5.10
CA ILE A 296 9.60 4.15 -4.44
C ILE A 296 8.45 5.11 -4.13
N GLY A 297 8.65 6.04 -3.20
CA GLY A 297 7.69 7.09 -2.85
C GLY A 297 8.14 8.42 -3.43
N VAL A 298 7.37 8.94 -4.38
CA VAL A 298 7.63 10.25 -5.01
C VAL A 298 6.55 11.20 -4.56
N LEU A 299 6.95 12.25 -3.84
CA LEU A 299 6.07 13.32 -3.40
C LEU A 299 6.02 14.43 -4.44
N LEU A 300 4.82 14.93 -4.70
CA LEU A 300 4.59 16.18 -5.44
C LEU A 300 4.34 17.30 -4.43
N ASP A 301 5.18 18.32 -4.46
CA ASP A 301 5.11 19.49 -3.57
C ASP A 301 4.34 20.63 -4.25
N TYR A 302 3.45 21.28 -3.50
CA TYR A 302 2.61 22.38 -3.98
C TYR A 302 2.95 23.73 -3.31
N ARG A 303 3.99 23.76 -2.48
CA ARG A 303 4.35 24.94 -1.66
C ARG A 303 5.20 25.97 -2.39
N GLU A 304 5.47 25.77 -3.69
CA GLU A 304 6.19 26.72 -4.55
C GLU A 304 5.26 27.68 -5.26
#